data_816021f4fb70e8243297031195b2dc5d
#
_entry.id   816021f4fb70e8243297031195b2dc5d
#
_cell.length_a   1.000
_cell.length_b   1.000
_cell.length_c   1.000
_cell.angle_alpha   90.00
_cell.angle_beta   90.00
_cell.angle_gamma   90.00
#
_symmetry.space_group_name_H-M   'P 1'
#
loop_
_entity.id
_entity.type
_entity.pdbx_description
1 polymer ?
#
loop_
_entity_poly.entity_id
_entity_poly.type
_entity_poly.pdbx_seq_one_letter_code
_entity_poly.pdbx_strand_id
1 'polypeptide(L)'
;MRGVILAVLIVAAAAVPAHAQVHVDIGIRLPGPPALAVIPGAPVYYAPQAPANVFFYDHQYWVFNGNGWYAGPTWNGPWVVVNPVYLPTPLLRVPVRYFHAPPAQWRGWRRDAPPRWDGRWGGEWREAAREREWREREEHWDHRKHDDDKHDNRGRGHGR
;
A
#
# COMPACT_ATOMS: atom_id res chain seq x y z
N MET A 1 8.45 -54.19 50.82
CA MET A 1 7.42 -53.46 50.06
C MET A 1 8.04 -52.24 49.50
N ARG A 2 8.36 -52.24 48.17
CA ARG A 2 9.02 -51.13 47.45
C ARG A 2 7.95 -50.51 46.59
N GLY A 3 7.48 -49.31 46.98
CA GLY A 3 6.54 -48.49 46.15
C GLY A 3 7.24 -47.82 44.98
N VAL A 4 6.81 -48.17 43.81
CA VAL A 4 7.24 -47.47 42.56
C VAL A 4 6.27 -46.31 42.36
N ILE A 5 6.79 -45.05 42.47
CA ILE A 5 6.05 -43.86 42.15
C ILE A 5 6.24 -43.63 40.65
N LEU A 6 5.16 -43.83 39.88
CA LEU A 6 5.10 -43.53 38.44
C LEU A 6 4.80 -42.04 38.24
N ALA A 7 5.81 -41.25 37.88
CA ALA A 7 5.61 -39.84 37.52
C ALA A 7 5.11 -39.75 36.07
N VAL A 8 3.85 -39.39 35.90
CA VAL A 8 3.26 -39.11 34.59
C VAL A 8 3.62 -37.68 34.19
N LEU A 9 4.51 -37.53 33.22
CA LEU A 9 4.88 -36.26 32.64
C LEU A 9 3.84 -35.88 31.55
N ILE A 10 2.94 -34.94 31.88
CA ILE A 10 2.01 -34.38 30.89
C ILE A 10 2.74 -33.34 30.08
N VAL A 11 3.11 -33.68 28.85
CA VAL A 11 3.61 -32.73 27.86
C VAL A 11 2.42 -31.98 27.26
N ALA A 12 2.19 -30.74 27.69
CA ALA A 12 1.23 -29.84 27.05
C ALA A 12 1.79 -29.41 25.69
N ALA A 13 1.32 -30.03 24.62
CA ALA A 13 1.61 -29.59 23.26
C ALA A 13 0.90 -28.25 23.04
N ALA A 14 1.66 -27.16 23.00
CA ALA A 14 1.18 -25.85 22.56
C ALA A 14 0.81 -25.94 21.07
N ALA A 15 -0.49 -25.97 20.76
CA ALA A 15 -1.00 -25.89 19.40
C ALA A 15 -0.75 -24.49 18.89
N VAL A 16 0.29 -24.31 18.07
CA VAL A 16 0.51 -23.07 17.32
C VAL A 16 -0.57 -22.99 16.23
N PRO A 17 -1.38 -21.91 16.17
CA PRO A 17 -2.37 -21.79 15.12
C PRO A 17 -1.66 -21.69 13.76
N ALA A 18 -1.81 -22.72 12.94
CA ALA A 18 -1.36 -22.72 11.56
C ALA A 18 -2.27 -21.76 10.78
N HIS A 19 -1.78 -20.58 10.43
CA HIS A 19 -2.45 -19.69 9.51
C HIS A 19 -2.38 -20.31 8.12
N ALA A 20 -3.49 -20.87 7.66
CA ALA A 20 -3.61 -21.37 6.30
C ALA A 20 -3.51 -20.18 5.32
N GLN A 21 -2.37 -20.02 4.67
CA GLN A 21 -2.21 -19.08 3.57
C GLN A 21 -2.88 -19.67 2.33
N VAL A 22 -3.92 -19.03 1.83
CA VAL A 22 -4.59 -19.42 0.60
C VAL A 22 -3.72 -19.01 -0.58
N HIS A 23 -3.09 -19.96 -1.23
CA HIS A 23 -2.34 -19.75 -2.47
C HIS A 23 -3.32 -19.69 -3.64
N VAL A 24 -3.16 -18.68 -4.48
CA VAL A 24 -4.05 -18.45 -5.63
C VAL A 24 -3.24 -18.58 -6.92
N ASP A 25 -3.76 -19.30 -7.90
CA ASP A 25 -3.26 -19.26 -9.27
C ASP A 25 -3.88 -18.03 -9.95
N ILE A 26 -3.06 -17.03 -10.23
CA ILE A 26 -3.50 -15.77 -10.88
C ILE A 26 -3.31 -15.81 -12.39
N GLY A 27 -2.97 -16.98 -12.96
CA GLY A 27 -2.78 -17.16 -14.39
C GLY A 27 -1.56 -16.45 -14.99
N ILE A 28 -0.69 -15.86 -14.16
CA ILE A 28 0.52 -15.17 -14.59
C ILE A 28 1.69 -16.14 -14.47
N ARG A 29 2.25 -16.51 -15.62
CA ARG A 29 3.44 -17.36 -15.72
C ARG A 29 4.50 -16.63 -16.52
N LEU A 30 5.65 -16.40 -15.88
CA LEU A 30 6.81 -15.86 -16.56
C LEU A 30 7.72 -17.01 -16.99
N PRO A 31 8.32 -16.94 -18.19
CA PRO A 31 9.19 -18.02 -18.69
C PRO A 31 10.50 -18.13 -17.92
N GLY A 32 10.85 -17.15 -17.13
CA GLY A 32 12.06 -17.06 -16.31
C GLY A 32 12.03 -15.87 -15.36
N PRO A 33 13.07 -15.69 -14.53
CA PRO A 33 13.19 -14.52 -13.68
C PRO A 33 13.13 -13.25 -14.54
N PRO A 34 12.24 -12.28 -14.23
CA PRO A 34 12.12 -11.08 -15.05
C PRO A 34 13.31 -10.15 -14.80
N ALA A 35 13.73 -9.47 -15.86
CA ALA A 35 14.63 -8.34 -15.72
C ALA A 35 13.89 -7.21 -14.98
N LEU A 36 14.49 -6.73 -13.89
CA LEU A 36 13.93 -5.68 -13.05
C LEU A 36 14.59 -4.34 -13.37
N ALA A 37 13.80 -3.30 -13.51
CA ALA A 37 14.24 -1.93 -13.68
C ALA A 37 13.84 -1.07 -12.49
N VAL A 38 14.70 -0.12 -12.10
CA VAL A 38 14.45 0.80 -10.99
C VAL A 38 13.37 1.80 -11.38
N ILE A 39 12.46 2.09 -10.47
CA ILE A 39 11.54 3.23 -10.59
C ILE A 39 12.22 4.44 -9.94
N PRO A 40 12.55 5.51 -10.69
CA PRO A 40 13.20 6.68 -10.14
C PRO A 40 12.40 7.31 -8.99
N GLY A 41 13.07 7.54 -7.86
CA GLY A 41 12.46 8.15 -6.68
C GLY A 41 11.59 7.22 -5.83
N ALA A 42 11.57 5.92 -6.12
CA ALA A 42 10.86 4.92 -5.33
C ALA A 42 11.76 3.70 -5.03
N PRO A 43 11.66 3.08 -3.85
CA PRO A 43 12.39 1.86 -3.52
C PRO A 43 11.73 0.61 -4.14
N VAL A 44 11.12 0.76 -5.31
CA VAL A 44 10.37 -0.28 -6.01
C VAL A 44 11.01 -0.52 -7.37
N TYR A 45 11.14 -1.78 -7.73
CA TYR A 45 11.52 -2.19 -9.08
C TYR A 45 10.28 -2.68 -9.83
N TYR A 46 10.29 -2.59 -11.15
CA TYR A 46 9.23 -3.15 -12.00
C TYR A 46 9.83 -4.02 -13.10
N ALA A 47 9.03 -4.91 -13.65
CA ALA A 47 9.44 -5.80 -14.75
C ALA A 47 8.87 -5.27 -16.08
N PRO A 48 9.63 -4.48 -16.86
CA PRO A 48 9.11 -3.82 -18.07
C PRO A 48 8.73 -4.79 -19.20
N GLN A 49 9.29 -5.99 -19.20
CA GLN A 49 9.03 -7.03 -20.21
C GLN A 49 8.00 -8.08 -19.75
N ALA A 50 7.51 -7.99 -18.53
CA ALA A 50 6.50 -8.93 -18.05
C ALA A 50 5.15 -8.66 -18.72
N PRO A 51 4.36 -9.72 -19.05
CA PRO A 51 3.04 -9.55 -19.64
C PRO A 51 1.97 -9.04 -18.66
N ALA A 52 2.38 -8.72 -17.44
CA ALA A 52 1.53 -8.27 -16.34
C ALA A 52 2.21 -7.18 -15.52
N ASN A 53 1.48 -6.57 -14.59
CA ASN A 53 2.03 -5.56 -13.68
C ASN A 53 2.80 -6.25 -12.56
N VAL A 54 4.09 -6.51 -12.80
CA VAL A 54 4.99 -7.18 -11.85
C VAL A 54 5.96 -6.18 -11.28
N PHE A 55 6.04 -6.15 -9.95
CA PHE A 55 6.92 -5.29 -9.16
C PHE A 55 7.75 -6.14 -8.20
N PHE A 56 8.84 -5.58 -7.73
CA PHE A 56 9.65 -6.16 -6.67
C PHE A 56 9.94 -5.11 -5.61
N TYR A 57 9.58 -5.41 -4.37
CA TYR A 57 9.77 -4.54 -3.23
C TYR A 57 9.90 -5.40 -1.96
N ASP A 58 10.79 -5.02 -1.07
CA ASP A 58 11.01 -5.66 0.22
C ASP A 58 11.17 -7.19 0.11
N HIS A 59 12.09 -7.63 -0.75
CA HIS A 59 12.41 -9.04 -1.00
C HIS A 59 11.25 -9.91 -1.50
N GLN A 60 10.16 -9.31 -1.97
CA GLN A 60 8.98 -10.00 -2.50
C GLN A 60 8.61 -9.51 -3.89
N TYR A 61 8.02 -10.40 -4.66
CA TYR A 61 7.34 -10.05 -5.90
C TYR A 61 5.88 -9.67 -5.61
N TRP A 62 5.44 -8.63 -6.29
CA TRP A 62 4.10 -8.09 -6.19
C TRP A 62 3.48 -8.03 -7.57
N VAL A 63 2.24 -8.49 -7.68
CA VAL A 63 1.51 -8.48 -8.94
C VAL A 63 0.20 -7.75 -8.74
N PHE A 64 -0.09 -6.80 -9.63
CA PHE A 64 -1.39 -6.16 -9.70
C PHE A 64 -2.17 -6.71 -10.89
N ASN A 65 -3.24 -7.44 -10.63
CA ASN A 65 -4.08 -8.08 -11.64
C ASN A 65 -5.56 -8.04 -11.21
N GLY A 66 -6.47 -7.78 -12.15
CA GLY A 66 -7.91 -7.80 -11.91
C GLY A 66 -8.40 -6.91 -10.75
N ASN A 67 -7.78 -5.73 -10.55
CA ASN A 67 -8.03 -4.83 -9.43
C ASN A 67 -7.64 -5.39 -8.05
N GLY A 68 -6.81 -6.44 -7.99
CA GLY A 68 -6.26 -7.01 -6.77
C GLY A 68 -4.74 -7.02 -6.77
N TRP A 69 -4.17 -7.02 -5.56
CA TRP A 69 -2.74 -7.21 -5.36
C TRP A 69 -2.45 -8.60 -4.81
N TYR A 70 -1.36 -9.15 -5.28
CA TYR A 70 -0.86 -10.46 -4.89
C TYR A 70 0.62 -10.33 -4.55
N ALA A 71 1.06 -11.05 -3.52
CA ALA A 71 2.47 -11.12 -3.14
C ALA A 71 2.98 -12.57 -3.21
N GLY A 72 4.25 -12.72 -3.51
CA GLY A 72 4.90 -14.02 -3.53
C GLY A 72 6.41 -13.93 -3.34
N PRO A 73 7.04 -14.97 -2.79
CA PRO A 73 8.48 -14.98 -2.53
C PRO A 73 9.30 -15.11 -3.82
N THR A 74 8.70 -15.62 -4.89
CA THR A 74 9.36 -15.79 -6.18
C THR A 74 8.53 -15.18 -7.32
N TRP A 75 9.16 -14.96 -8.46
CA TRP A 75 8.56 -14.37 -9.66
C TRP A 75 7.44 -15.24 -10.28
N ASN A 76 7.31 -16.51 -9.91
CA ASN A 76 6.24 -17.42 -10.30
C ASN A 76 5.32 -17.82 -9.14
N GLY A 77 5.38 -17.14 -8.03
CA GLY A 77 4.61 -17.47 -6.83
C GLY A 77 5.33 -18.46 -5.89
N PRO A 78 4.62 -19.15 -5.03
CA PRO A 78 3.16 -19.11 -4.90
C PRO A 78 2.62 -17.72 -4.54
N TRP A 79 1.44 -17.38 -5.07
CA TRP A 79 0.82 -16.07 -4.86
C TRP A 79 -0.19 -16.10 -3.72
N VAL A 80 -0.17 -15.06 -2.91
CA VAL A 80 -1.14 -14.84 -1.83
C VAL A 80 -1.87 -13.52 -2.10
N VAL A 81 -3.19 -13.53 -1.96
CA VAL A 81 -4.01 -12.32 -2.05
C VAL A 81 -3.61 -11.37 -0.93
N VAL A 82 -3.33 -10.13 -1.28
CA VAL A 82 -3.01 -9.09 -0.31
C VAL A 82 -4.27 -8.32 0.05
N ASN A 83 -4.59 -8.29 1.34
CA ASN A 83 -5.67 -7.40 1.79
C ASN A 83 -5.24 -5.93 1.53
N PRO A 84 -6.10 -5.12 0.90
CA PRO A 84 -5.81 -3.74 0.55
C PRO A 84 -5.23 -2.88 1.67
N VAL A 85 -5.63 -3.12 2.91
CA VAL A 85 -5.16 -2.37 4.10
C VAL A 85 -3.66 -2.58 4.36
N TYR A 86 -3.14 -3.76 4.02
CA TYR A 86 -1.74 -4.12 4.28
C TYR A 86 -0.80 -3.87 3.09
N LEU A 87 -1.29 -3.24 2.04
CA LEU A 87 -0.44 -2.94 0.89
C LEU A 87 0.61 -1.88 1.24
N PRO A 88 1.90 -2.14 1.01
CA PRO A 88 2.96 -1.18 1.30
C PRO A 88 2.78 0.14 0.54
N THR A 89 2.94 1.24 1.25
CA THR A 89 2.83 2.60 0.69
C THR A 89 3.73 2.84 -0.54
N PRO A 90 4.98 2.32 -0.63
CA PRO A 90 5.81 2.49 -1.82
C PRO A 90 5.17 1.93 -3.10
N LEU A 91 4.43 0.82 -3.02
CA LEU A 91 3.71 0.24 -4.17
C LEU A 91 2.53 1.12 -4.60
N LEU A 92 1.84 1.74 -3.64
CA LEU A 92 0.74 2.67 -3.92
C LEU A 92 1.23 3.97 -4.59
N ARG A 93 2.50 4.34 -4.39
CA ARG A 93 3.12 5.54 -4.98
C ARG A 93 3.71 5.31 -6.37
N VAL A 94 3.70 4.09 -6.88
CA VAL A 94 4.18 3.79 -8.24
C VAL A 94 3.35 4.54 -9.27
N PRO A 95 3.96 5.37 -10.15
CA PRO A 95 3.24 6.08 -11.20
C PRO A 95 2.61 5.12 -12.22
N VAL A 96 1.46 5.53 -12.78
CA VAL A 96 0.67 4.72 -13.73
C VAL A 96 1.49 4.23 -14.93
N ARG A 97 2.48 5.00 -15.39
CA ARG A 97 3.34 4.64 -16.52
C ARG A 97 4.16 3.35 -16.35
N TYR A 98 4.36 2.91 -15.10
CA TYR A 98 5.09 1.68 -14.79
C TYR A 98 4.18 0.45 -14.70
N PHE A 99 2.88 0.63 -14.85
CA PHE A 99 1.93 -0.46 -14.98
C PHE A 99 1.84 -0.88 -16.45
N HIS A 100 2.24 -2.11 -16.76
CA HIS A 100 2.22 -2.66 -18.12
C HIS A 100 0.78 -2.76 -18.65
N ALA A 101 -0.13 -3.27 -17.84
CA ALA A 101 -1.54 -3.43 -18.14
C ALA A 101 -2.40 -2.65 -17.11
N PRO A 102 -2.45 -1.32 -17.21
CA PRO A 102 -3.26 -0.53 -16.30
C PRO A 102 -4.76 -0.82 -16.53
N PRO A 103 -5.57 -0.84 -15.47
CA PRO A 103 -7.00 -1.01 -15.60
C PRO A 103 -7.65 0.03 -16.51
N ALA A 104 -8.71 -0.36 -17.22
CA ALA A 104 -9.38 0.53 -18.19
C ALA A 104 -9.92 1.82 -17.56
N GLN A 105 -10.33 1.78 -16.29
CA GLN A 105 -10.81 2.94 -15.53
C GLN A 105 -9.71 3.98 -15.26
N TRP A 106 -8.43 3.65 -15.47
CA TRP A 106 -7.33 4.60 -15.34
C TRP A 106 -7.05 5.37 -16.65
N ARG A 107 -7.81 5.17 -17.67
CA ARG A 107 -7.69 5.93 -18.93
C ARG A 107 -7.88 7.42 -18.64
N GLY A 108 -6.97 8.25 -19.15
CA GLY A 108 -6.98 9.69 -18.92
C GLY A 108 -6.37 10.15 -17.60
N TRP A 109 -5.93 9.24 -16.74
CA TRP A 109 -5.18 9.61 -15.54
C TRP A 109 -3.75 10.05 -15.90
N ARG A 110 -3.19 10.92 -15.05
CA ARG A 110 -1.81 11.37 -15.23
C ARG A 110 -0.86 10.18 -15.15
N ARG A 111 -0.09 9.96 -16.21
CA ARG A 111 0.84 8.82 -16.29
C ARG A 111 2.01 8.95 -15.31
N ASP A 112 2.40 10.18 -14.97
CA ASP A 112 3.53 10.48 -14.08
C ASP A 112 3.14 10.59 -12.61
N ALA A 113 1.88 10.32 -12.28
CA ALA A 113 1.35 10.29 -10.92
C ALA A 113 0.87 8.88 -10.55
N PRO A 114 0.83 8.57 -9.25
CA PRO A 114 0.21 7.34 -8.77
C PRO A 114 -1.26 7.23 -9.18
N PRO A 115 -1.78 6.01 -9.27
CA PRO A 115 -3.21 5.78 -9.42
C PRO A 115 -4.01 6.45 -8.29
N ARG A 116 -5.26 6.79 -8.61
CA ARG A 116 -6.21 7.28 -7.61
C ARG A 116 -6.81 6.10 -6.87
N TRP A 117 -6.05 5.59 -5.90
CA TRP A 117 -6.49 4.48 -5.07
C TRP A 117 -7.73 4.88 -4.25
N ASP A 118 -8.72 4.01 -4.21
CA ASP A 118 -9.89 4.22 -3.35
C ASP A 118 -9.54 4.03 -1.85
N GLY A 119 -10.46 4.40 -0.96
CA GLY A 119 -10.23 4.46 0.48
C GLY A 119 -10.00 3.10 1.17
N ARG A 120 -10.03 1.98 0.46
CA ARG A 120 -9.71 0.65 1.05
C ARG A 120 -8.21 0.33 0.99
N TRP A 121 -7.45 1.01 0.12
CA TRP A 121 -6.03 0.73 -0.08
C TRP A 121 -5.13 1.44 0.93
N GLY A 122 -4.25 0.67 1.57
CA GLY A 122 -3.19 1.16 2.46
C GLY A 122 -3.70 1.91 3.70
N GLY A 123 -3.68 1.27 4.86
CA GLY A 123 -4.08 1.92 6.13
C GLY A 123 -3.30 3.19 6.41
N GLU A 124 -1.96 3.12 6.31
CA GLU A 124 -1.05 4.26 6.49
C GLU A 124 -1.23 5.36 5.43
N TRP A 125 -1.55 4.97 4.19
CA TRP A 125 -1.85 5.92 3.12
C TRP A 125 -3.08 6.78 3.44
N ARG A 126 -4.13 6.18 4.00
CA ARG A 126 -5.35 6.89 4.43
C ARG A 126 -5.10 7.83 5.59
N GLU A 127 -4.26 7.43 6.53
CA GLU A 127 -3.88 8.28 7.66
C GLU A 127 -3.08 9.48 7.19
N ALA A 128 -2.06 9.29 6.37
CA ALA A 128 -1.28 10.36 5.78
C ALA A 128 -2.09 11.27 4.82
N ALA A 129 -3.13 10.75 4.17
CA ALA A 129 -4.05 11.55 3.36
C ALA A 129 -4.96 12.41 4.24
N ARG A 130 -5.50 11.85 5.33
CA ARG A 130 -6.30 12.58 6.31
C ARG A 130 -5.50 13.68 7.00
N GLU A 131 -4.28 13.40 7.41
CA GLU A 131 -3.40 14.42 8.03
C GLU A 131 -3.09 15.58 7.09
N ARG A 132 -2.92 15.31 5.78
CA ARG A 132 -2.74 16.37 4.78
C ARG A 132 -3.98 17.23 4.64
N GLU A 133 -5.16 16.63 4.53
CA GLU A 133 -6.44 17.36 4.45
C GLU A 133 -6.72 18.18 5.72
N TRP A 134 -6.31 17.68 6.89
CA TRP A 134 -6.41 18.44 8.14
C TRP A 134 -5.50 19.65 8.12
N ARG A 135 -4.23 19.52 7.76
CA ARG A 135 -3.28 20.62 7.66
C ARG A 135 -3.72 21.68 6.65
N GLU A 136 -4.15 21.26 5.47
CA GLU A 136 -4.67 22.18 4.44
C GLU A 136 -5.89 22.95 4.91
N ARG A 137 -6.76 22.33 5.71
CA ARG A 137 -7.92 22.99 6.33
C ARG A 137 -7.50 23.99 7.41
N GLU A 138 -6.58 23.63 8.28
CA GLU A 138 -6.07 24.55 9.33
C GLU A 138 -5.40 25.78 8.70
N GLU A 139 -4.53 25.60 7.72
CA GLU A 139 -3.91 26.73 7.01
C GLU A 139 -4.95 27.65 6.35
N HIS A 140 -6.01 27.08 5.78
CA HIS A 140 -7.07 27.86 5.16
C HIS A 140 -7.94 28.62 6.18
N TRP A 141 -8.10 28.08 7.40
CA TRP A 141 -8.80 28.75 8.49
C TRP A 141 -7.98 29.91 9.09
N ASP A 142 -6.67 29.74 9.24
CA ASP A 142 -5.78 30.77 9.76
C ASP A 142 -5.66 31.96 8.80
N HIS A 143 -5.63 31.73 7.51
CA HIS A 143 -5.65 32.78 6.49
C HIS A 143 -6.95 33.59 6.54
N ARG A 144 -8.10 32.95 6.70
CA ARG A 144 -9.39 33.67 6.81
C ARG A 144 -9.48 34.54 8.08
N LYS A 145 -9.05 34.02 9.22
CA LYS A 145 -8.98 34.82 10.46
C LYS A 145 -8.12 36.06 10.34
N HIS A 146 -6.97 35.94 9.70
CA HIS A 146 -6.06 37.08 9.50
C HIS A 146 -6.63 38.16 8.57
N ASP A 147 -7.44 37.79 7.60
CA ASP A 147 -8.08 38.73 6.67
C ASP A 147 -9.27 39.46 7.35
N ASP A 148 -10.04 38.76 8.15
CA ASP A 148 -11.16 39.37 8.91
C ASP A 148 -10.64 40.37 9.97
N ASP A 149 -9.56 40.07 10.69
CA ASP A 149 -8.94 40.97 11.66
C ASP A 149 -8.36 42.26 11.01
N LYS A 150 -7.92 42.18 9.76
CA LYS A 150 -7.43 43.35 8.99
C LYS A 150 -8.56 44.24 8.52
N HIS A 151 -9.75 43.71 8.26
CA HIS A 151 -10.90 44.50 7.84
C HIS A 151 -11.55 45.24 9.01
N ASP A 152 -11.61 44.64 10.21
CA ASP A 152 -12.18 45.26 11.38
C ASP A 152 -11.32 46.43 11.91
N ASN A 153 -10.00 46.37 11.73
CA ASN A 153 -9.09 47.43 12.22
C ASN A 153 -9.05 48.67 11.28
N ARG A 154 -9.55 48.59 10.06
CA ARG A 154 -9.68 49.73 9.12
C ARG A 154 -10.95 50.59 9.37
N GLY A 155 -11.96 50.06 10.07
CA GLY A 155 -13.22 50.76 10.37
C GLY A 155 -13.18 51.71 11.58
N ARG A 156 -12.13 51.66 12.40
CA ARG A 156 -12.07 52.49 13.66
C ARG A 156 -11.21 53.75 13.57
N GLY A 157 -10.75 54.16 12.41
CA GLY A 157 -9.78 55.25 12.23
C GLY A 157 -10.29 56.57 11.69
N HIS A 158 -11.59 56.86 11.64
CA HIS A 158 -12.09 58.19 11.25
C HIS A 158 -13.25 58.63 12.13
N GLY A 159 -12.91 59.29 13.23
CA GLY A 159 -13.85 60.00 14.07
C GLY A 159 -13.10 61.02 14.95
N ARG A 160 -12.71 62.14 14.34
CA ARG A 160 -12.53 63.45 14.99
C ARG A 160 -12.53 64.53 13.95
#